data_0c5eb186d3d3a58d9a81fb01961a3869
#
_entry.id   0c5eb186d3d3a58d9a81fb01961a3869
#
_cell.length_a   1.000
_cell.length_b   1.000
_cell.length_c   1.000
_cell.angle_alpha   90.00
_cell.angle_beta   90.00
_cell.angle_gamma   90.00
#
_symmetry.space_group_name_H-M   'P 1'
#
loop_
_entity.id
_entity.type
_entity.pdbx_description
1 polymer ?
#
loop_
_entity_poly.entity_id
_entity_poly.type
_entity_poly.pdbx_seq_one_letter_code
_entity_poly.pdbx_strand_id
1 'polypeptide(L)'
;KPSIELRVSKHKRGDTVTLAKAVKRLKAEQEARAREKGLELVLSDDISFFIERRLKVMTNNLLQGGFLVLAALFIFLDWRLAAVAAWGVPISFAAAMLVSVPLGFTINLLSLLGFIIVLGMLDDDSVVVAENIYKHLEKGKKPFDAAVDGTREVMWPVVGSVAVFSCAFLPFAMMGGIMGKFLLMIPVVVIMC
;
A
#
# COMPACT_ATOMS: atom_id res chain seq x y z
N LYS A 1 11.91 -42.53 12.52
CA LYS A 1 10.62 -43.01 11.99
C LYS A 1 10.58 -42.67 10.50
N PRO A 2 10.11 -43.55 9.61
CA PRO A 2 9.94 -43.19 8.20
C PRO A 2 8.91 -42.05 8.09
N SER A 3 9.22 -41.02 7.30
CA SER A 3 8.33 -39.90 7.04
C SER A 3 8.18 -39.69 5.54
N ILE A 4 6.99 -39.25 5.12
CA ILE A 4 6.71 -38.90 3.74
C ILE A 4 6.46 -37.39 3.74
N GLU A 5 7.22 -36.65 2.94
CA GLU A 5 7.02 -35.21 2.74
C GLU A 5 6.13 -34.99 1.51
N LEU A 6 5.04 -34.25 1.72
CA LEU A 6 4.16 -33.75 0.65
C LEU A 6 4.38 -32.28 0.48
N ARG A 7 4.99 -31.88 -0.63
CA ARG A 7 5.22 -30.47 -0.94
C ARG A 7 4.06 -29.89 -1.73
N VAL A 8 3.36 -28.93 -1.15
CA VAL A 8 2.31 -28.16 -1.82
C VAL A 8 2.90 -26.85 -2.32
N SER A 9 2.86 -26.62 -3.64
CA SER A 9 3.37 -25.39 -4.25
C SER A 9 2.25 -24.62 -4.95
N LYS A 10 2.34 -23.28 -4.93
CA LYS A 10 1.37 -22.43 -5.63
C LYS A 10 1.70 -22.32 -7.12
N HIS A 11 0.67 -22.19 -7.94
CA HIS A 11 0.81 -21.74 -9.32
C HIS A 11 1.19 -20.25 -9.36
N LYS A 12 1.82 -19.77 -10.45
CA LYS A 12 2.33 -18.38 -10.58
C LYS A 12 1.31 -17.28 -10.22
N ARG A 13 0.03 -17.51 -10.44
CA ARG A 13 -1.09 -16.58 -10.13
C ARG A 13 -1.85 -16.90 -8.85
N GLY A 14 -1.45 -17.95 -8.10
CA GLY A 14 -2.14 -18.36 -6.88
C GLY A 14 -1.81 -17.45 -5.68
N ASP A 15 -2.78 -17.22 -4.81
CA ASP A 15 -2.56 -16.55 -3.54
C ASP A 15 -2.03 -17.53 -2.50
N THR A 16 -0.91 -17.16 -1.84
CA THR A 16 -0.23 -18.01 -0.84
C THR A 16 -1.07 -18.17 0.42
N VAL A 17 -1.77 -17.11 0.85
CA VAL A 17 -2.58 -17.13 2.08
C VAL A 17 -3.80 -18.04 1.91
N THR A 18 -4.48 -17.93 0.78
CA THR A 18 -5.63 -18.77 0.44
C THR A 18 -5.23 -20.24 0.33
N LEU A 19 -4.10 -20.53 -0.32
CA LEU A 19 -3.58 -21.89 -0.42
C LEU A 19 -3.25 -22.47 0.96
N ALA A 20 -2.58 -21.71 1.81
CA ALA A 20 -2.23 -22.17 3.15
C ALA A 20 -3.48 -22.45 4.02
N LYS A 21 -4.51 -21.59 3.92
CA LYS A 21 -5.79 -21.84 4.60
C LYS A 21 -6.45 -23.13 4.10
N ALA A 22 -6.42 -23.39 2.79
CA ALA A 22 -6.94 -24.64 2.22
C ALA A 22 -6.17 -25.85 2.72
N VAL A 23 -4.84 -25.81 2.78
CA VAL A 23 -4.00 -26.90 3.30
C VAL A 23 -4.26 -27.13 4.79
N LYS A 24 -4.37 -26.06 5.62
CA LYS A 24 -4.70 -26.19 7.04
C LYS A 24 -6.08 -26.82 7.25
N ARG A 25 -7.06 -26.47 6.42
CA ARG A 25 -8.39 -27.07 6.45
C ARG A 25 -8.35 -28.56 6.09
N LEU A 26 -7.68 -28.90 4.99
CA LEU A 26 -7.48 -30.29 4.59
C LEU A 26 -6.76 -31.13 5.66
N LYS A 27 -5.73 -30.54 6.30
CA LYS A 27 -5.07 -31.20 7.44
C LYS A 27 -6.07 -31.51 8.54
N ALA A 28 -6.87 -30.51 8.97
CA ALA A 28 -7.85 -30.70 10.03
C ALA A 28 -8.89 -31.78 9.68
N GLU A 29 -9.35 -31.82 8.43
CA GLU A 29 -10.32 -32.83 7.93
C GLU A 29 -9.72 -34.24 7.89
N GLN A 30 -8.42 -34.37 7.58
CA GLN A 30 -7.76 -35.65 7.45
C GLN A 30 -7.06 -36.15 8.74
N GLU A 31 -6.94 -35.27 9.74
CA GLU A 31 -6.18 -35.60 10.97
C GLU A 31 -6.78 -36.78 11.73
N ALA A 32 -8.11 -36.88 11.81
CA ALA A 32 -8.79 -38.00 12.47
C ALA A 32 -8.50 -39.29 11.76
N ARG A 33 -8.60 -39.35 10.43
CA ARG A 33 -8.32 -40.54 9.61
C ARG A 33 -6.85 -40.91 9.63
N ALA A 34 -5.94 -39.95 9.72
CA ALA A 34 -4.51 -40.21 9.82
C ALA A 34 -4.17 -40.85 11.16
N ARG A 35 -4.75 -40.36 12.26
CA ARG A 35 -4.56 -40.93 13.62
C ARG A 35 -5.05 -42.40 13.70
N GLU A 36 -6.19 -42.73 13.10
CA GLU A 36 -6.70 -44.09 13.02
C GLU A 36 -5.70 -45.06 12.35
N LYS A 37 -4.89 -44.55 11.40
CA LYS A 37 -3.84 -45.30 10.71
C LYS A 37 -2.47 -45.20 11.39
N GLY A 38 -2.38 -44.62 12.59
CA GLY A 38 -1.11 -44.41 13.30
C GLY A 38 -0.17 -43.39 12.66
N LEU A 39 -0.70 -42.52 11.80
CA LEU A 39 0.05 -41.48 11.12
C LEU A 39 -0.16 -40.12 11.82
N GLU A 40 0.91 -39.33 11.91
CA GLU A 40 0.87 -37.97 12.42
C GLU A 40 1.09 -37.00 11.26
N LEU A 41 0.12 -36.07 11.05
CA LEU A 41 0.22 -35.01 10.05
C LEU A 41 0.86 -33.79 10.66
N VAL A 42 2.10 -33.50 10.29
CA VAL A 42 2.83 -32.30 10.73
C VAL A 42 2.94 -31.32 9.57
N LEU A 43 2.62 -30.05 9.82
CA LEU A 43 2.92 -28.98 8.88
C LEU A 43 4.35 -28.50 9.16
N SER A 44 5.26 -28.76 8.23
CA SER A 44 6.60 -28.20 8.22
C SER A 44 6.68 -27.05 7.23
N ASP A 45 7.52 -26.04 7.50
CA ASP A 45 7.79 -24.90 6.62
C ASP A 45 6.55 -24.08 6.17
N ASP A 46 5.67 -23.77 7.13
CA ASP A 46 4.53 -22.91 6.87
C ASP A 46 4.96 -21.44 6.68
N ILE A 47 5.37 -21.12 5.46
CA ILE A 47 5.76 -19.76 5.06
C ILE A 47 4.58 -18.76 5.21
N SER A 48 3.34 -19.24 5.16
CA SER A 48 2.16 -18.38 5.26
C SER A 48 2.08 -17.64 6.59
N PHE A 49 2.54 -18.26 7.68
CA PHE A 49 2.59 -17.62 9.01
C PHE A 49 3.43 -16.34 9.00
N PHE A 50 4.59 -16.38 8.33
CA PHE A 50 5.45 -15.21 8.20
C PHE A 50 4.83 -14.14 7.31
N ILE A 51 4.15 -14.55 6.23
CA ILE A 51 3.48 -13.61 5.31
C ILE A 51 2.31 -12.94 6.01
N GLU A 52 1.42 -13.70 6.65
CA GLU A 52 0.26 -13.16 7.38
C GLU A 52 0.70 -12.19 8.50
N ARG A 53 1.72 -12.56 9.27
CA ARG A 53 2.25 -11.72 10.33
C ARG A 53 2.81 -10.41 9.77
N ARG A 54 3.58 -10.46 8.69
CA ARG A 54 4.14 -9.26 8.04
C ARG A 54 3.05 -8.38 7.45
N LEU A 55 2.07 -8.95 6.75
CA LEU A 55 0.91 -8.22 6.24
C LEU A 55 0.15 -7.53 7.37
N LYS A 56 -0.11 -8.23 8.47
CA LYS A 56 -0.79 -7.65 9.65
C LYS A 56 -0.01 -6.48 10.24
N VAL A 57 1.31 -6.62 10.41
CA VAL A 57 2.15 -5.53 10.92
C VAL A 57 2.10 -4.33 9.98
N MET A 58 2.21 -4.54 8.66
CA MET A 58 2.16 -3.45 7.70
C MET A 58 0.79 -2.78 7.63
N THR A 59 -0.29 -3.55 7.66
CA THR A 59 -1.64 -2.98 7.71
C THR A 59 -1.86 -2.16 8.99
N ASN A 60 -1.38 -2.66 10.12
CA ASN A 60 -1.44 -1.90 11.38
C ASN A 60 -0.63 -0.60 11.30
N ASN A 61 0.59 -0.66 10.74
CA ASN A 61 1.43 0.52 10.55
C ASN A 61 0.78 1.54 9.61
N LEU A 62 0.16 1.08 8.52
CA LEU A 62 -0.59 1.92 7.59
C LEU A 62 -1.77 2.61 8.31
N LEU A 63 -2.54 1.87 9.10
CA LEU A 63 -3.66 2.42 9.87
C LEU A 63 -3.19 3.39 10.95
N GLN A 64 -2.14 3.04 11.70
CA GLN A 64 -1.58 3.91 12.74
C GLN A 64 -0.93 5.16 12.13
N GLY A 65 -0.14 5.01 11.06
CA GLY A 65 0.45 6.14 10.34
C GLY A 65 -0.62 7.05 9.75
N GLY A 66 -1.61 6.49 9.07
CA GLY A 66 -2.75 7.24 8.54
C GLY A 66 -3.53 7.98 9.63
N PHE A 67 -3.78 7.34 10.78
CA PHE A 67 -4.41 7.99 11.92
C PHE A 67 -3.58 9.17 12.46
N LEU A 68 -2.26 8.99 12.59
CA LEU A 68 -1.36 10.06 13.07
C LEU A 68 -1.31 11.23 12.08
N VAL A 69 -1.28 10.97 10.78
CA VAL A 69 -1.33 11.99 9.74
C VAL A 69 -2.66 12.74 9.82
N LEU A 70 -3.80 12.04 9.85
CA LEU A 70 -5.11 12.66 10.00
C LEU A 70 -5.20 13.50 11.28
N ALA A 71 -4.72 12.99 12.42
CA ALA A 71 -4.69 13.73 13.67
C ALA A 71 -3.85 15.00 13.55
N ALA A 72 -2.68 14.93 12.91
CA ALA A 72 -1.83 16.11 12.66
C ALA A 72 -2.55 17.13 11.77
N LEU A 73 -3.19 16.69 10.68
CA LEU A 73 -3.98 17.59 9.81
C LEU A 73 -5.06 18.32 10.60
N PHE A 74 -5.82 17.62 11.44
CA PHE A 74 -6.88 18.24 12.25
C PHE A 74 -6.36 19.13 13.39
N ILE A 75 -5.11 18.96 13.84
CA ILE A 75 -4.48 19.82 14.85
C ILE A 75 -3.91 21.10 14.24
N PHE A 76 -3.27 20.99 13.06
CA PHE A 76 -2.53 22.09 12.46
C PHE A 76 -3.31 22.87 11.40
N LEU A 77 -4.34 22.27 10.77
CA LEU A 77 -5.18 22.90 9.76
C LEU A 77 -6.59 23.12 10.30
N ASP A 78 -7.27 24.12 9.71
CA ASP A 78 -8.71 24.28 9.89
C ASP A 78 -9.44 23.00 9.54
N TRP A 79 -10.43 22.60 10.35
CA TRP A 79 -11.16 21.35 10.20
C TRP A 79 -11.74 21.10 8.79
N ARG A 80 -12.11 22.18 8.08
CA ARG A 80 -12.61 22.12 6.69
C ARG A 80 -11.53 21.70 5.70
N LEU A 81 -10.35 22.31 5.85
CA LEU A 81 -9.18 21.99 5.03
C LEU A 81 -8.66 20.58 5.34
N ALA A 82 -8.57 20.25 6.63
CA ALA A 82 -8.17 18.93 7.08
C ALA A 82 -9.11 17.84 6.52
N ALA A 83 -10.43 18.10 6.48
CA ALA A 83 -11.38 17.16 5.89
C ALA A 83 -11.19 16.98 4.38
N VAL A 84 -10.92 18.05 3.63
CA VAL A 84 -10.66 17.96 2.18
C VAL A 84 -9.36 17.22 1.90
N ALA A 85 -8.27 17.55 2.59
CA ALA A 85 -7.00 16.86 2.46
C ALA A 85 -7.12 15.37 2.85
N ALA A 86 -7.80 15.07 3.96
CA ALA A 86 -8.03 13.70 4.43
C ALA A 86 -8.79 12.83 3.41
N TRP A 87 -9.69 13.39 2.60
CA TRP A 87 -10.36 12.68 1.51
C TRP A 87 -9.44 12.42 0.31
N GLY A 88 -8.42 13.24 0.10
CA GLY A 88 -7.43 13.05 -0.95
C GLY A 88 -6.72 11.70 -0.86
N VAL A 89 -6.32 11.29 0.34
CA VAL A 89 -5.59 10.04 0.59
C VAL A 89 -6.34 8.78 0.12
N PRO A 90 -7.56 8.50 0.58
CA PRO A 90 -8.29 7.31 0.14
C PRO A 90 -8.64 7.35 -1.36
N ILE A 91 -8.87 8.53 -1.93
CA ILE A 91 -9.15 8.69 -3.37
C ILE A 91 -7.92 8.32 -4.20
N SER A 92 -6.75 8.87 -3.86
CA SER A 92 -5.49 8.57 -4.55
C SER A 92 -5.11 7.10 -4.40
N PHE A 93 -5.32 6.53 -3.21
CA PHE A 93 -5.08 5.11 -2.97
C PHE A 93 -6.01 4.22 -3.82
N ALA A 94 -7.29 4.57 -3.91
CA ALA A 94 -8.23 3.86 -4.75
C ALA A 94 -7.88 3.99 -6.24
N ALA A 95 -7.47 5.18 -6.69
CA ALA A 95 -7.03 5.40 -8.06
C ALA A 95 -5.78 4.56 -8.41
N ALA A 96 -4.78 4.55 -7.53
CA ALA A 96 -3.58 3.73 -7.72
C ALA A 96 -3.90 2.22 -7.76
N MET A 97 -4.83 1.76 -6.91
CA MET A 97 -5.32 0.38 -6.95
C MET A 97 -6.03 0.05 -8.28
N LEU A 98 -6.90 0.94 -8.77
CA LEU A 98 -7.59 0.75 -10.04
C LEU A 98 -6.61 0.65 -11.22
N VAL A 99 -5.54 1.43 -11.21
CA VAL A 99 -4.50 1.39 -12.25
C VAL A 99 -3.62 0.14 -12.11
N SER A 100 -3.33 -0.30 -10.89
CA SER A 100 -2.44 -1.44 -10.62
C SER A 100 -3.04 -2.79 -11.03
N VAL A 101 -4.37 -2.96 -10.92
CA VAL A 101 -5.07 -4.23 -11.23
C VAL A 101 -4.88 -4.67 -12.68
N PRO A 102 -5.14 -3.85 -13.72
CA PRO A 102 -4.96 -4.25 -15.11
C PRO A 102 -3.50 -4.49 -15.49
N LEU A 103 -2.55 -3.89 -14.76
CA LEU A 103 -1.12 -4.09 -14.97
C LEU A 103 -0.60 -5.39 -14.33
N GLY A 104 -1.49 -6.14 -13.67
CA GLY A 104 -1.15 -7.42 -13.05
C GLY A 104 -0.34 -7.29 -11.76
N PHE A 105 -0.30 -6.12 -11.15
CA PHE A 105 0.31 -5.94 -9.84
C PHE A 105 -0.52 -6.62 -8.76
N THR A 106 0.16 -7.32 -7.88
CA THR A 106 -0.45 -7.97 -6.72
C THR A 106 -0.11 -7.22 -5.45
N ILE A 107 -1.06 -7.14 -4.53
CA ILE A 107 -0.79 -6.63 -3.19
C ILE A 107 0.18 -7.60 -2.51
N ASN A 108 1.39 -7.12 -2.29
CA ASN A 108 2.43 -7.85 -1.59
C ASN A 108 3.13 -6.91 -0.59
N LEU A 109 4.08 -7.47 0.16
CA LEU A 109 4.84 -6.74 1.18
C LEU A 109 5.49 -5.46 0.65
N LEU A 110 6.03 -5.50 -0.57
CA LEU A 110 6.76 -4.40 -1.18
C LEU A 110 5.84 -3.35 -1.78
N SER A 111 4.72 -3.78 -2.38
CA SER A 111 3.70 -2.84 -2.84
C SER A 111 3.06 -2.10 -1.66
N LEU A 112 2.80 -2.78 -0.53
CA LEU A 112 2.32 -2.12 0.69
C LEU A 112 3.35 -1.13 1.26
N LEU A 113 4.64 -1.48 1.23
CA LEU A 113 5.69 -0.53 1.62
C LEU A 113 5.71 0.69 0.71
N GLY A 114 5.59 0.50 -0.62
CA GLY A 114 5.45 1.58 -1.58
C GLY A 114 4.25 2.49 -1.25
N PHE A 115 3.10 1.92 -0.97
CA PHE A 115 1.90 2.68 -0.58
C PHE A 115 2.10 3.47 0.72
N ILE A 116 2.79 2.92 1.72
CA ILE A 116 3.08 3.64 2.98
C ILE A 116 3.99 4.85 2.72
N ILE A 117 5.00 4.70 1.85
CA ILE A 117 5.89 5.79 1.46
C ILE A 117 5.11 6.89 0.73
N VAL A 118 4.30 6.50 -0.24
CA VAL A 118 3.52 7.43 -1.07
C VAL A 118 2.46 8.15 -0.26
N LEU A 119 1.86 7.49 0.74
CA LEU A 119 0.84 8.10 1.59
C LEU A 119 1.34 9.42 2.22
N GLY A 120 2.56 9.40 2.77
CA GLY A 120 3.16 10.60 3.37
C GLY A 120 3.41 11.72 2.35
N MET A 121 3.79 11.37 1.12
CA MET A 121 4.04 12.34 0.05
C MET A 121 2.75 12.99 -0.48
N LEU A 122 1.71 12.19 -0.70
CA LEU A 122 0.43 12.68 -1.21
C LEU A 122 -0.25 13.64 -0.24
N ASP A 123 -0.11 13.40 1.06
CA ASP A 123 -0.65 14.30 2.07
C ASP A 123 -0.01 15.69 1.99
N ASP A 124 1.31 15.76 1.87
CA ASP A 124 2.04 17.03 1.80
C ASP A 124 1.60 17.85 0.59
N ASP A 125 1.50 17.25 -0.59
CA ASP A 125 1.08 17.94 -1.81
C ASP A 125 -0.39 18.39 -1.76
N SER A 126 -1.28 17.55 -1.22
CA SER A 126 -2.70 17.87 -1.06
C SER A 126 -2.94 19.01 -0.07
N VAL A 127 -2.16 19.06 1.01
CA VAL A 127 -2.19 20.13 2.00
C VAL A 127 -1.75 21.46 1.38
N VAL A 128 -0.65 21.48 0.61
CA VAL A 128 -0.16 22.69 -0.07
C VAL A 128 -1.22 23.27 -1.01
N VAL A 129 -1.87 22.42 -1.81
CA VAL A 129 -2.93 22.84 -2.72
C VAL A 129 -4.15 23.38 -1.94
N ALA A 130 -4.61 22.65 -0.93
CA ALA A 130 -5.76 23.03 -0.12
C ALA A 130 -5.54 24.35 0.63
N GLU A 131 -4.35 24.52 1.22
CA GLU A 131 -3.99 25.75 1.92
C GLU A 131 -3.95 26.96 0.97
N ASN A 132 -3.41 26.79 -0.23
CA ASN A 132 -3.35 27.89 -1.19
C ASN A 132 -4.74 28.27 -1.73
N ILE A 133 -5.61 27.31 -1.99
CA ILE A 133 -7.01 27.56 -2.32
C ILE A 133 -7.70 28.34 -1.19
N TYR A 134 -7.46 27.95 0.05
CA TYR A 134 -8.05 28.64 1.21
C TYR A 134 -7.57 30.09 1.35
N LYS A 135 -6.29 30.37 1.13
CA LYS A 135 -5.74 31.76 1.08
C LYS A 135 -6.45 32.62 0.04
N HIS A 136 -6.81 32.04 -1.11
CA HIS A 136 -7.58 32.77 -2.12
C HIS A 136 -9.05 32.99 -1.70
N LEU A 137 -9.67 32.06 -0.97
CA LEU A 137 -11.00 32.25 -0.37
C LEU A 137 -11.02 33.34 0.68
N GLU A 138 -10.00 33.39 1.56
CA GLU A 138 -9.86 34.46 2.57
C GLU A 138 -9.70 35.86 1.95
N LYS A 139 -9.09 35.92 0.77
CA LYS A 139 -9.00 37.16 -0.02
C LYS A 139 -10.33 37.57 -0.67
N GLY A 140 -11.42 36.84 -0.41
CA GLY A 140 -12.76 37.17 -0.90
C GLY A 140 -13.06 36.70 -2.34
N LYS A 141 -12.24 35.84 -2.94
CA LYS A 141 -12.55 35.23 -4.25
C LYS A 141 -13.72 34.28 -4.16
N LYS A 142 -14.45 34.13 -5.25
CA LYS A 142 -15.49 33.09 -5.35
C LYS A 142 -14.87 31.71 -5.25
N PRO A 143 -15.57 30.68 -4.69
CA PRO A 143 -15.01 29.36 -4.48
C PRO A 143 -14.40 28.72 -5.72
N PHE A 144 -15.03 28.87 -6.86
CA PHE A 144 -14.54 28.32 -8.13
C PHE A 144 -13.24 29.01 -8.58
N ASP A 145 -13.21 30.35 -8.55
CA ASP A 145 -12.03 31.13 -8.95
C ASP A 145 -10.88 30.91 -7.98
N ALA A 146 -11.17 30.80 -6.68
CA ALA A 146 -10.18 30.46 -5.65
C ALA A 146 -9.56 29.09 -5.88
N ALA A 147 -10.36 28.09 -6.23
CA ALA A 147 -9.87 26.75 -6.53
C ALA A 147 -8.97 26.72 -7.78
N VAL A 148 -9.38 27.39 -8.86
CA VAL A 148 -8.59 27.46 -10.10
C VAL A 148 -7.28 28.21 -9.89
N ASP A 149 -7.34 29.42 -9.33
CA ASP A 149 -6.16 30.26 -9.14
C ASP A 149 -5.21 29.66 -8.10
N GLY A 150 -5.76 29.18 -6.97
CA GLY A 150 -4.99 28.54 -5.91
C GLY A 150 -4.24 27.30 -6.38
N THR A 151 -4.91 26.44 -7.14
CA THR A 151 -4.24 25.24 -7.71
C THR A 151 -3.20 25.63 -8.75
N ARG A 152 -3.50 26.57 -9.64
CA ARG A 152 -2.59 27.02 -10.70
C ARG A 152 -1.29 27.60 -10.15
N GLU A 153 -1.35 28.33 -9.07
CA GLU A 153 -0.19 28.99 -8.44
C GLU A 153 0.82 27.96 -7.91
N VAL A 154 0.33 26.87 -7.28
CA VAL A 154 1.19 25.83 -6.69
C VAL A 154 1.44 24.61 -7.59
N MET A 155 0.82 24.55 -8.76
CA MET A 155 0.90 23.42 -9.67
C MET A 155 2.36 23.07 -10.04
N TRP A 156 3.17 24.07 -10.39
CA TRP A 156 4.56 23.80 -10.79
C TRP A 156 5.45 23.33 -9.64
N PRO A 157 5.42 23.92 -8.43
CA PRO A 157 6.06 23.34 -7.25
C PRO A 157 5.64 21.90 -6.97
N VAL A 158 4.35 21.58 -7.00
CA VAL A 158 3.83 20.24 -6.76
C VAL A 158 4.29 19.24 -7.84
N VAL A 159 4.21 19.60 -9.12
CA VAL A 159 4.76 18.77 -10.20
C VAL A 159 6.28 18.57 -10.04
N GLY A 160 6.98 19.62 -9.58
CA GLY A 160 8.40 19.55 -9.27
C GLY A 160 8.72 18.56 -8.15
N SER A 161 7.96 18.58 -7.05
CA SER A 161 8.13 17.64 -5.94
C SER A 161 7.93 16.19 -6.39
N VAL A 162 6.84 15.91 -7.10
CA VAL A 162 6.55 14.58 -7.65
C VAL A 162 7.65 14.11 -8.61
N ALA A 163 8.18 15.00 -9.47
CA ALA A 163 9.27 14.66 -10.38
C ALA A 163 10.55 14.33 -9.62
N VAL A 164 10.92 15.09 -8.59
CA VAL A 164 12.09 14.83 -7.74
C VAL A 164 11.96 13.47 -7.04
N PHE A 165 10.81 13.19 -6.45
CA PHE A 165 10.55 11.89 -5.83
C PHE A 165 10.63 10.74 -6.84
N SER A 166 10.01 10.88 -8.00
CA SER A 166 10.08 9.88 -9.07
C SER A 166 11.54 9.60 -9.49
N CYS A 167 12.34 10.65 -9.65
CA CYS A 167 13.76 10.52 -9.95
C CYS A 167 14.55 9.86 -8.81
N ALA A 168 14.23 10.14 -7.55
CA ALA A 168 14.90 9.54 -6.40
C ALA A 168 14.68 8.02 -6.31
N PHE A 169 13.56 7.52 -6.83
CA PHE A 169 13.25 6.09 -6.87
C PHE A 169 13.74 5.37 -8.14
N LEU A 170 14.13 6.11 -9.21
CA LEU A 170 14.67 5.51 -10.45
C LEU A 170 15.84 4.54 -10.24
N PRO A 171 16.81 4.78 -9.32
CA PRO A 171 17.89 3.83 -9.09
C PRO A 171 17.41 2.43 -8.69
N PHE A 172 16.29 2.30 -7.99
CA PHE A 172 15.73 0.99 -7.65
C PHE A 172 15.24 0.24 -8.90
N ALA A 173 14.76 0.95 -9.91
CA ALA A 173 14.36 0.36 -11.18
C ALA A 173 15.55 -0.14 -12.01
N MET A 174 16.74 0.43 -11.78
CA MET A 174 17.97 0.05 -12.49
C MET A 174 18.72 -1.11 -11.81
N MET A 175 18.30 -1.52 -10.61
CA MET A 175 18.91 -2.65 -9.92
C MET A 175 18.60 -3.96 -10.64
N GLY A 176 19.64 -4.71 -11.00
CA GLY A 176 19.52 -6.03 -11.62
C GLY A 176 19.25 -7.16 -10.63
N GLY A 177 18.96 -8.35 -11.14
CA GLY A 177 18.83 -9.57 -10.36
C GLY A 177 17.47 -9.72 -9.66
N ILE A 178 17.41 -10.63 -8.69
CA ILE A 178 16.19 -10.94 -7.93
C ILE A 178 15.79 -9.75 -7.08
N MET A 179 16.74 -9.10 -6.43
CA MET A 179 16.49 -7.95 -5.56
C MET A 179 15.92 -6.77 -6.35
N GLY A 180 16.43 -6.50 -7.56
CA GLY A 180 15.90 -5.43 -8.42
C GLY A 180 14.43 -5.65 -8.81
N LYS A 181 14.05 -6.90 -9.15
CA LYS A 181 12.63 -7.22 -9.44
C LYS A 181 11.72 -6.98 -8.25
N PHE A 182 12.21 -7.19 -7.05
CA PHE A 182 11.44 -6.92 -5.83
C PHE A 182 11.34 -5.41 -5.56
N LEU A 183 12.44 -4.69 -5.66
CA LEU A 183 12.48 -3.26 -5.36
C LEU A 183 11.80 -2.40 -6.44
N LEU A 184 11.68 -2.89 -7.68
CA LEU A 184 10.97 -2.22 -8.76
C LEU A 184 9.50 -1.90 -8.43
N MET A 185 8.88 -2.69 -7.53
CA MET A 185 7.50 -2.45 -7.10
C MET A 185 7.33 -1.10 -6.41
N ILE A 186 8.35 -0.61 -5.69
CA ILE A 186 8.28 0.65 -4.95
C ILE A 186 8.16 1.86 -5.90
N PRO A 187 9.10 2.08 -6.85
CA PRO A 187 8.99 3.20 -7.79
C PRO A 187 7.73 3.13 -8.65
N VAL A 188 7.28 1.93 -9.03
CA VAL A 188 6.05 1.80 -9.82
C VAL A 188 4.84 2.28 -9.03
N VAL A 189 4.70 1.90 -7.75
CA VAL A 189 3.61 2.39 -6.89
C VAL A 189 3.72 3.89 -6.68
N VAL A 190 4.94 4.42 -6.45
CA VAL A 190 5.18 5.86 -6.28
C VAL A 190 4.75 6.66 -7.52
N ILE A 191 5.05 6.18 -8.72
CA ILE A 191 4.70 6.88 -9.97
C ILE A 191 3.19 6.75 -10.30
N MET A 192 2.52 5.71 -9.80
CA MET A 192 1.10 5.47 -10.04
C MET A 192 0.16 6.27 -9.13
N CYS A 193 0.63 6.68 -7.96
CA CYS A 193 -0.11 7.50 -7.00
C CYS A 193 0.04 8.98 -7.27
#